data_6e7337d3f4d8e50b01d191526546f08d
#
_entry.id   6e7337d3f4d8e50b01d191526546f08d
#
_cell.length_a   1.000
_cell.length_b   1.000
_cell.length_c   1.000
_cell.angle_alpha   90.00
_cell.angle_beta   90.00
_cell.angle_gamma   90.00
#
_symmetry.space_group_name_H-M   'P 1'
#
loop_
_entity.id
_entity.type
_entity.pdbx_description
1 polymer ?
#
loop_
_entity_poly.entity_id
_entity_poly.type
_entity_poly.pdbx_seq_one_letter_code
_entity_poly.pdbx_strand_id
1 'polypeptide(L)'
;MKIETALLSVSDKTGIVEFARALAARGVRLLSTGGTAKLLAESGLTVTEVAAHTGSPEILDGRVKTLHPKIHGGLLARRDSAEHMDTIKAAGIDRIDMLVVNLYPFRETVAKPDCTFADAVKNIDIGGPAMLRAAAKNHGTEAGGVTVVIDPVDYSRVLSEMDQGGGTSYGLRLALAAKVYAHTAAYDGAIAAYLTSLTDAEPAQDAVPARQEWPGTLTLQVKQEQALRYGENPHQTAAFYVDAQRPAGLLGNYRQLQGKELSYNNIADADAAWECARSFEAPACVIVKHANPCGVAVAADTLGAYQQAFKTDPTSAFGGIIAFNRPVDAATAEAVSAQFLEVLLAPAYDGAALAILAAKKNVRVLEVPMGTGQNAFDVKRVGGGWLVQSPDAYNVPRDALKVVTKRQPTEQEMNDLAFAWKVAKYVKSNAIVFVGGGMTLGVGAGQMSRIDSARIASIKAENAGLTLKGSAVASDAFFPFRDGLDVVVAAGATCVIQPGGSVRDDEVIAAADEHGIAMVLTGTRHFRH
;
A
#
# COMPACT_ATOMS: atom_id res chain seq x y z
N MET A 1 -2.50 -20.11 -33.32
CA MET A 1 -1.32 -20.16 -34.23
C MET A 1 -0.18 -20.79 -33.44
N LYS A 2 0.56 -21.74 -34.05
CA LYS A 2 1.69 -22.42 -33.43
C LYS A 2 2.85 -21.43 -33.16
N ILE A 3 3.46 -21.51 -32.00
CA ILE A 3 4.68 -20.78 -31.65
C ILE A 3 5.88 -21.57 -32.17
N GLU A 4 6.63 -21.00 -33.11
CA GLU A 4 7.78 -21.65 -33.76
C GLU A 4 9.11 -21.00 -33.36
N THR A 5 9.11 -19.69 -33.04
CA THR A 5 10.32 -18.98 -32.65
C THR A 5 10.04 -18.12 -31.43
N ALA A 6 10.88 -18.22 -30.40
CA ALA A 6 10.85 -17.40 -29.20
C ALA A 6 12.17 -16.65 -29.01
N LEU A 7 12.08 -15.35 -28.71
CA LEU A 7 13.22 -14.53 -28.31
C LEU A 7 13.18 -14.31 -26.80
N LEU A 8 14.23 -14.74 -26.09
CA LEU A 8 14.37 -14.67 -24.65
C LEU A 8 15.52 -13.74 -24.28
N SER A 9 15.23 -12.66 -23.56
CA SER A 9 16.24 -11.69 -23.10
C SER A 9 15.78 -11.12 -21.77
N VAL A 10 16.20 -11.73 -20.66
CA VAL A 10 15.73 -11.39 -19.32
C VAL A 10 16.89 -10.90 -18.44
N SER A 11 16.62 -9.89 -17.60
CA SER A 11 17.52 -9.44 -16.54
C SER A 11 17.39 -10.36 -15.32
N ASP A 12 16.16 -10.52 -14.81
CA ASP A 12 15.82 -11.55 -13.81
C ASP A 12 15.73 -12.92 -14.47
N LYS A 13 16.56 -13.87 -14.00
CA LYS A 13 16.70 -15.22 -14.55
C LYS A 13 15.75 -16.25 -13.93
N THR A 14 14.85 -15.82 -13.04
CA THR A 14 13.91 -16.71 -12.33
C THR A 14 13.11 -17.57 -13.31
N GLY A 15 13.24 -18.90 -13.20
CA GLY A 15 12.49 -19.89 -13.97
C GLY A 15 12.75 -19.92 -15.49
N ILE A 16 13.68 -19.10 -16.01
CA ILE A 16 13.89 -18.97 -17.47
C ILE A 16 14.46 -20.25 -18.11
N VAL A 17 15.30 -21.00 -17.39
CA VAL A 17 15.92 -22.22 -17.92
C VAL A 17 14.86 -23.31 -18.09
N GLU A 18 14.02 -23.52 -17.09
CA GLU A 18 12.92 -24.50 -17.12
C GLU A 18 11.90 -24.13 -18.20
N PHE A 19 11.57 -22.85 -18.31
CA PHE A 19 10.66 -22.35 -19.34
C PHE A 19 11.24 -22.55 -20.74
N ALA A 20 12.51 -22.19 -20.96
CA ALA A 20 13.19 -22.38 -22.25
C ALA A 20 13.30 -23.87 -22.64
N ARG A 21 13.56 -24.73 -21.64
CA ARG A 21 13.59 -26.20 -21.86
C ARG A 21 12.22 -26.72 -22.27
N ALA A 22 11.17 -26.24 -21.63
CA ALA A 22 9.80 -26.60 -21.99
C ALA A 22 9.41 -26.13 -23.40
N LEU A 23 9.85 -24.94 -23.82
CA LEU A 23 9.67 -24.43 -25.18
C LEU A 23 10.44 -25.28 -26.21
N ALA A 24 11.72 -25.58 -25.95
CA ALA A 24 12.55 -26.40 -26.84
C ALA A 24 11.98 -27.81 -27.01
N ALA A 25 11.47 -28.44 -25.93
CA ALA A 25 10.80 -29.74 -25.98
C ALA A 25 9.54 -29.72 -26.87
N ARG A 26 8.92 -28.58 -27.09
CA ARG A 26 7.78 -28.38 -28.00
C ARG A 26 8.20 -27.97 -29.42
N GLY A 27 9.52 -28.01 -29.71
CA GLY A 27 10.10 -27.72 -31.02
C GLY A 27 10.20 -26.19 -31.30
N VAL A 28 10.14 -25.34 -30.30
CA VAL A 28 10.32 -23.89 -30.45
C VAL A 28 11.80 -23.57 -30.60
N ARG A 29 12.16 -22.84 -31.67
CA ARG A 29 13.51 -22.30 -31.86
C ARG A 29 13.75 -21.14 -30.90
N LEU A 30 14.87 -21.19 -30.16
CA LEU A 30 15.24 -20.22 -29.18
C LEU A 30 16.24 -19.21 -29.74
N LEU A 31 15.86 -17.92 -29.73
CA LEU A 31 16.76 -16.79 -29.94
C LEU A 31 17.07 -16.15 -28.57
N SER A 32 18.29 -15.68 -28.36
CA SER A 32 18.63 -15.00 -27.10
C SER A 32 19.82 -14.04 -27.27
N THR A 33 20.06 -13.25 -26.24
CA THR A 33 21.17 -12.28 -26.21
C THR A 33 21.96 -12.38 -24.91
N GLY A 34 23.26 -12.03 -24.98
CA GLY A 34 24.11 -11.75 -23.83
C GLY A 34 24.06 -12.82 -22.73
N GLY A 35 23.90 -12.39 -21.47
CA GLY A 35 23.89 -13.29 -20.32
C GLY A 35 22.75 -14.31 -20.29
N THR A 36 21.63 -14.03 -20.96
CA THR A 36 20.54 -15.03 -21.09
C THR A 36 20.95 -16.13 -22.08
N ALA A 37 21.51 -15.79 -23.22
CA ALA A 37 22.02 -16.77 -24.21
C ALA A 37 23.07 -17.70 -23.59
N LYS A 38 24.04 -17.13 -22.87
CA LYS A 38 25.08 -17.86 -22.17
C LYS A 38 24.48 -18.85 -21.16
N LEU A 39 23.59 -18.40 -20.30
CA LEU A 39 22.94 -19.26 -19.29
C LEU A 39 22.17 -20.43 -19.91
N LEU A 40 21.42 -20.17 -20.98
CA LEU A 40 20.65 -21.21 -21.65
C LEU A 40 21.56 -22.23 -22.35
N ALA A 41 22.65 -21.79 -23.01
CA ALA A 41 23.63 -22.66 -23.63
C ALA A 41 24.38 -23.52 -22.60
N GLU A 42 24.81 -22.94 -21.47
CA GLU A 42 25.44 -23.66 -20.36
C GLU A 42 24.47 -24.67 -19.71
N SER A 43 23.17 -24.47 -19.84
CA SER A 43 22.13 -25.41 -19.40
C SER A 43 21.80 -26.50 -20.41
N GLY A 44 22.60 -26.62 -21.48
CA GLY A 44 22.48 -27.67 -22.52
C GLY A 44 21.41 -27.40 -23.57
N LEU A 45 20.93 -26.18 -23.71
CA LEU A 45 19.93 -25.81 -24.72
C LEU A 45 20.60 -25.27 -26.00
N THR A 46 20.04 -25.65 -27.15
CA THR A 46 20.44 -25.05 -28.43
C THR A 46 19.82 -23.68 -28.58
N VAL A 47 20.65 -22.64 -28.61
CA VAL A 47 20.22 -21.25 -28.67
C VAL A 47 20.94 -20.55 -29.83
N THR A 48 20.19 -19.77 -30.62
CA THR A 48 20.76 -18.90 -31.65
C THR A 48 20.94 -17.52 -31.07
N GLU A 49 22.15 -17.00 -31.07
CA GLU A 49 22.39 -15.62 -30.63
C GLU A 49 21.77 -14.60 -31.62
N VAL A 50 21.25 -13.49 -31.08
CA VAL A 50 20.65 -12.43 -31.90
C VAL A 50 21.63 -11.88 -32.91
N ALA A 51 22.91 -11.74 -32.59
CA ALA A 51 23.95 -11.30 -33.53
C ALA A 51 24.08 -12.26 -34.75
N ALA A 52 24.03 -13.55 -34.52
CA ALA A 52 24.02 -14.55 -35.61
C ALA A 52 22.72 -14.51 -36.43
N HIS A 53 21.57 -14.33 -35.79
CA HIS A 53 20.27 -14.23 -36.43
C HIS A 53 20.13 -12.97 -37.30
N THR A 54 20.61 -11.84 -36.81
CA THR A 54 20.56 -10.57 -37.54
C THR A 54 21.64 -10.43 -38.60
N GLY A 55 22.80 -11.09 -38.38
CA GLY A 55 24.01 -10.87 -39.13
C GLY A 55 24.74 -9.56 -38.76
N SER A 56 24.33 -8.94 -37.65
CA SER A 56 24.92 -7.67 -37.17
C SER A 56 25.54 -7.93 -35.79
N PRO A 57 26.81 -7.55 -35.58
CA PRO A 57 27.43 -7.66 -34.26
C PRO A 57 26.77 -6.69 -33.27
N GLU A 58 26.91 -7.02 -31.99
CA GLU A 58 26.61 -6.07 -30.91
C GLU A 58 27.62 -4.92 -30.94
N ILE A 59 27.14 -3.66 -30.87
CA ILE A 59 27.96 -2.45 -30.94
C ILE A 59 27.65 -1.50 -29.79
N LEU A 60 28.52 -0.51 -29.58
CA LEU A 60 28.36 0.53 -28.55
C LEU A 60 28.19 -0.06 -27.13
N ASP A 61 29.07 -0.99 -26.77
CA ASP A 61 29.06 -1.71 -25.49
C ASP A 61 27.70 -2.36 -25.17
N GLY A 62 27.04 -2.91 -26.20
CA GLY A 62 25.74 -3.59 -26.06
C GLY A 62 24.52 -2.69 -26.09
N ARG A 63 24.69 -1.38 -26.28
CA ARG A 63 23.53 -0.45 -26.41
C ARG A 63 22.70 -0.72 -27.64
N VAL A 64 23.31 -1.26 -28.71
CA VAL A 64 22.63 -1.65 -29.95
C VAL A 64 22.89 -3.13 -30.24
N LYS A 65 21.88 -3.96 -30.05
CA LYS A 65 21.89 -5.39 -30.34
C LYS A 65 20.55 -5.92 -30.86
N THR A 66 19.45 -5.45 -30.29
CA THR A 66 18.09 -5.88 -30.64
C THR A 66 17.32 -4.83 -31.46
N LEU A 67 17.83 -3.59 -31.56
CA LEU A 67 17.27 -2.54 -32.39
C LEU A 67 17.63 -2.79 -33.87
N HIS A 68 17.03 -3.79 -34.45
CA HIS A 68 17.34 -4.27 -35.80
C HIS A 68 16.05 -4.61 -36.57
N PRO A 69 15.97 -4.31 -37.91
CA PRO A 69 14.79 -4.64 -38.71
C PRO A 69 14.38 -6.13 -38.66
N LYS A 70 15.31 -7.07 -38.61
CA LYS A 70 14.99 -8.50 -38.49
C LYS A 70 14.30 -8.84 -37.18
N ILE A 71 14.62 -8.16 -36.08
CA ILE A 71 13.93 -8.36 -34.79
C ILE A 71 12.55 -7.69 -34.81
N HIS A 72 12.53 -6.38 -35.09
CA HIS A 72 11.28 -5.62 -35.07
C HIS A 72 10.31 -5.99 -36.17
N GLY A 73 10.80 -6.33 -37.37
CA GLY A 73 10.00 -6.89 -38.46
C GLY A 73 9.38 -8.23 -38.08
N GLY A 74 10.18 -9.12 -37.46
CA GLY A 74 9.70 -10.40 -36.95
C GLY A 74 8.62 -10.28 -35.88
N LEU A 75 8.69 -9.24 -35.03
CA LEU A 75 7.68 -8.94 -34.00
C LEU A 75 6.46 -8.21 -34.54
N LEU A 76 6.63 -7.23 -35.45
CA LEU A 76 5.58 -6.29 -35.88
C LEU A 76 4.77 -6.74 -37.09
N ALA A 77 5.27 -7.69 -37.90
CA ALA A 77 4.54 -8.18 -39.06
C ALA A 77 3.21 -8.82 -38.63
N ARG A 78 2.10 -8.29 -39.12
CA ARG A 78 0.74 -8.78 -38.83
C ARG A 78 0.54 -10.16 -39.43
N ARG A 79 0.15 -11.12 -38.59
CA ARG A 79 -0.03 -12.54 -38.98
C ARG A 79 -1.28 -12.75 -39.86
N ASP A 80 -2.21 -11.83 -39.79
CA ASP A 80 -3.46 -11.80 -40.58
C ASP A 80 -3.36 -10.98 -41.86
N SER A 81 -2.17 -10.44 -42.22
CA SER A 81 -1.91 -9.70 -43.46
C SER A 81 -0.96 -10.46 -44.36
N ALA A 82 -1.46 -10.91 -45.51
CA ALA A 82 -0.64 -11.57 -46.54
C ALA A 82 0.50 -10.65 -47.01
N GLU A 83 0.20 -9.36 -47.23
CA GLU A 83 1.19 -8.35 -47.64
C GLU A 83 2.35 -8.24 -46.65
N HIS A 84 2.07 -8.20 -45.33
CA HIS A 84 3.11 -8.16 -44.33
C HIS A 84 3.93 -9.44 -44.32
N MET A 85 3.28 -10.60 -44.48
CA MET A 85 3.98 -11.89 -44.47
C MET A 85 4.88 -12.05 -45.71
N ASP A 86 4.43 -11.60 -46.87
CA ASP A 86 5.21 -11.59 -48.13
C ASP A 86 6.39 -10.60 -48.03
N THR A 87 6.16 -9.44 -47.45
CA THR A 87 7.21 -8.41 -47.23
C THR A 87 8.33 -8.95 -46.34
N ILE A 88 8.05 -9.53 -45.18
CA ILE A 88 9.10 -10.06 -44.30
C ILE A 88 9.82 -11.24 -44.93
N LYS A 89 9.10 -12.10 -45.65
CA LYS A 89 9.68 -13.20 -46.40
C LYS A 89 10.65 -12.72 -47.49
N ALA A 90 10.25 -11.74 -48.29
CA ALA A 90 11.14 -11.15 -49.31
C ALA A 90 12.36 -10.47 -48.70
N ALA A 91 12.25 -9.90 -47.49
CA ALA A 91 13.34 -9.29 -46.74
C ALA A 91 14.21 -10.29 -45.96
N GLY A 92 13.93 -11.60 -46.04
CA GLY A 92 14.64 -12.63 -45.25
C GLY A 92 14.48 -12.43 -43.73
N ILE A 93 13.31 -12.00 -43.28
CA ILE A 93 12.98 -11.78 -41.88
C ILE A 93 12.09 -12.94 -41.39
N ASP A 94 12.58 -13.67 -40.40
CA ASP A 94 11.81 -14.72 -39.74
C ASP A 94 10.79 -14.13 -38.75
N ARG A 95 9.65 -14.81 -38.61
CA ARG A 95 8.68 -14.48 -37.55
C ARG A 95 9.27 -14.75 -36.17
N ILE A 96 8.99 -13.89 -35.22
CA ILE A 96 9.18 -14.10 -33.79
C ILE A 96 7.79 -14.19 -33.17
N ASP A 97 7.39 -15.38 -32.72
CA ASP A 97 6.04 -15.67 -32.27
C ASP A 97 5.86 -15.50 -30.76
N MET A 98 6.98 -15.52 -30.03
CA MET A 98 7.02 -15.27 -28.59
C MET A 98 8.19 -14.36 -28.24
N LEU A 99 7.94 -13.42 -27.32
CA LEU A 99 8.95 -12.56 -26.75
C LEU A 99 8.91 -12.70 -25.22
N VAL A 100 10.05 -13.01 -24.61
CA VAL A 100 10.21 -13.10 -23.15
C VAL A 100 11.27 -12.12 -22.72
N VAL A 101 10.87 -11.02 -22.12
CA VAL A 101 11.76 -9.93 -21.74
C VAL A 101 11.30 -9.35 -20.42
N ASN A 102 12.21 -9.22 -19.46
CA ASN A 102 12.07 -8.30 -18.34
C ASN A 102 13.17 -7.24 -18.41
N LEU A 103 12.87 -6.04 -17.89
CA LEU A 103 13.73 -4.88 -18.05
C LEU A 103 14.89 -4.86 -17.04
N TYR A 104 15.86 -3.99 -17.27
CA TYR A 104 16.89 -3.72 -16.28
C TYR A 104 16.27 -3.17 -15.00
N PRO A 105 16.83 -3.53 -13.82
CA PRO A 105 16.24 -3.19 -12.52
C PRO A 105 16.55 -1.72 -12.14
N PHE A 106 15.98 -0.76 -12.87
CA PHE A 106 16.24 0.66 -12.68
C PHE A 106 15.87 1.13 -11.26
N ARG A 107 14.68 0.75 -10.76
CA ARG A 107 14.21 1.15 -9.43
C ARG A 107 15.12 0.65 -8.32
N GLU A 108 15.51 -0.60 -8.40
CA GLU A 108 16.41 -1.25 -7.45
C GLU A 108 17.82 -0.64 -7.51
N THR A 109 18.26 -0.24 -8.71
CA THR A 109 19.56 0.41 -8.91
C THR A 109 19.59 1.79 -8.26
N VAL A 110 18.61 2.66 -8.55
CA VAL A 110 18.57 4.04 -8.01
C VAL A 110 18.17 4.11 -6.54
N ALA A 111 17.69 3.00 -5.95
CA ALA A 111 17.44 2.87 -4.52
C ALA A 111 18.71 2.60 -3.70
N LYS A 112 19.81 2.20 -4.32
CA LYS A 112 21.09 1.97 -3.62
C LYS A 112 21.69 3.30 -3.17
N PRO A 113 22.22 3.37 -1.93
CA PRO A 113 22.78 4.62 -1.38
C PRO A 113 24.01 5.14 -2.15
N ASP A 114 24.73 4.23 -2.80
CA ASP A 114 25.97 4.47 -3.54
C ASP A 114 25.78 4.54 -5.08
N CYS A 115 24.53 4.58 -5.56
CA CYS A 115 24.25 4.63 -6.99
C CYS A 115 24.74 5.94 -7.60
N THR A 116 25.74 5.86 -8.47
CA THR A 116 26.22 7.01 -9.23
C THR A 116 25.23 7.40 -10.33
N PHE A 117 25.35 8.63 -10.84
CA PHE A 117 24.52 9.07 -11.97
C PHE A 117 24.76 8.19 -13.22
N ALA A 118 26.01 7.83 -13.50
CA ALA A 118 26.35 6.92 -14.60
C ALA A 118 25.70 5.54 -14.44
N ASP A 119 25.67 4.98 -13.20
CA ASP A 119 25.01 3.71 -12.94
C ASP A 119 23.50 3.78 -13.17
N ALA A 120 22.87 4.87 -12.75
CA ALA A 120 21.45 5.10 -13.01
C ALA A 120 21.17 5.14 -14.52
N VAL A 121 21.92 5.96 -15.27
CA VAL A 121 21.75 6.09 -16.74
C VAL A 121 22.03 4.77 -17.46
N LYS A 122 23.06 4.01 -17.05
CA LYS A 122 23.39 2.70 -17.61
C LYS A 122 22.27 1.68 -17.46
N ASN A 123 21.45 1.80 -16.42
CA ASN A 123 20.32 0.91 -16.16
C ASN A 123 18.99 1.39 -16.80
N ILE A 124 19.02 2.42 -17.64
CA ILE A 124 17.89 2.76 -18.50
C ILE A 124 17.90 1.82 -19.71
N ASP A 125 16.95 0.90 -19.74
CA ASP A 125 16.79 -0.07 -20.83
C ASP A 125 16.07 0.58 -22.02
N ILE A 126 16.68 0.52 -23.21
CA ILE A 126 16.10 1.01 -24.45
C ILE A 126 15.54 -0.13 -25.30
N GLY A 127 16.33 -1.19 -25.49
CA GLY A 127 15.99 -2.30 -26.38
C GLY A 127 14.86 -3.15 -25.86
N GLY A 128 14.84 -3.41 -24.56
CA GLY A 128 13.78 -4.17 -23.89
C GLY A 128 12.40 -3.54 -24.08
N PRO A 129 12.19 -2.27 -23.67
CA PRO A 129 10.92 -1.57 -23.89
C PRO A 129 10.51 -1.49 -25.36
N ALA A 130 11.45 -1.28 -26.28
CA ALA A 130 11.16 -1.23 -27.71
C ALA A 130 10.61 -2.57 -28.22
N MET A 131 11.25 -3.70 -27.88
CA MET A 131 10.77 -5.02 -28.24
C MET A 131 9.43 -5.36 -27.59
N LEU A 132 9.29 -5.07 -26.28
CA LEU A 132 8.05 -5.31 -25.53
C LEU A 132 6.87 -4.59 -26.16
N ARG A 133 7.02 -3.30 -26.48
CA ARG A 133 5.99 -2.50 -27.11
C ARG A 133 5.65 -2.99 -28.52
N ALA A 134 6.66 -3.41 -29.30
CA ALA A 134 6.46 -4.01 -30.63
C ALA A 134 5.65 -5.31 -30.55
N ALA A 135 6.03 -6.24 -29.68
CA ALA A 135 5.32 -7.49 -29.47
C ALA A 135 3.89 -7.28 -28.93
N ALA A 136 3.73 -6.41 -27.94
CA ALA A 136 2.43 -6.09 -27.36
C ALA A 136 1.48 -5.44 -28.37
N LYS A 137 1.97 -4.52 -29.22
CA LYS A 137 1.18 -3.93 -30.31
C LYS A 137 0.69 -5.00 -31.28
N ASN A 138 1.47 -6.05 -31.51
CA ASN A 138 1.14 -7.16 -32.43
C ASN A 138 0.63 -8.41 -31.66
N HIS A 139 -0.13 -8.23 -30.56
CA HIS A 139 -0.83 -9.36 -29.91
C HIS A 139 -1.82 -10.04 -30.88
N GLY A 140 -2.15 -9.36 -31.97
CA GLY A 140 -2.84 -9.88 -33.13
C GLY A 140 -4.34 -10.08 -32.94
N THR A 141 -4.85 -11.13 -33.58
CA THR A 141 -6.26 -11.51 -33.62
C THR A 141 -6.40 -13.02 -33.33
N GLU A 142 -7.58 -13.58 -33.50
CA GLU A 142 -7.78 -15.04 -33.46
C GLU A 142 -6.91 -15.78 -34.51
N ALA A 143 -6.60 -15.15 -35.65
CA ALA A 143 -5.72 -15.72 -36.67
C ALA A 143 -4.25 -15.85 -36.24
N GLY A 144 -3.84 -15.13 -35.20
CA GLY A 144 -2.50 -15.19 -34.65
C GLY A 144 -1.94 -13.83 -34.21
N GLY A 145 -0.82 -13.87 -33.54
CA GLY A 145 -0.11 -12.71 -33.01
C GLY A 145 1.11 -13.12 -32.20
N VAL A 146 1.76 -12.18 -31.54
CA VAL A 146 2.94 -12.41 -30.69
C VAL A 146 2.52 -12.59 -29.25
N THR A 147 3.00 -13.66 -28.63
CA THR A 147 2.89 -13.87 -27.17
C THR A 147 4.02 -13.13 -26.48
N VAL A 148 3.71 -12.16 -25.65
CA VAL A 148 4.72 -11.37 -24.93
C VAL A 148 4.65 -11.63 -23.44
N VAL A 149 5.79 -12.01 -22.82
CA VAL A 149 5.88 -12.37 -21.40
C VAL A 149 6.94 -11.51 -20.72
N ILE A 150 6.55 -10.82 -19.64
CA ILE A 150 7.43 -9.94 -18.87
C ILE A 150 7.70 -10.48 -17.45
N ASP A 151 6.96 -11.50 -17.01
CA ASP A 151 6.92 -11.94 -15.62
C ASP A 151 6.92 -13.47 -15.57
N PRO A 152 7.84 -14.10 -14.80
CA PRO A 152 7.90 -15.55 -14.65
C PRO A 152 6.59 -16.20 -14.16
N VAL A 153 5.73 -15.46 -13.45
CA VAL A 153 4.43 -15.97 -12.97
C VAL A 153 3.51 -16.43 -14.12
N ASP A 154 3.71 -15.89 -15.32
CA ASP A 154 2.89 -16.20 -16.49
C ASP A 154 3.40 -17.44 -17.27
N TYR A 155 4.61 -17.97 -16.95
CA TYR A 155 5.21 -19.08 -17.70
C TYR A 155 4.32 -20.34 -17.71
N SER A 156 3.81 -20.74 -16.56
CA SER A 156 2.96 -21.92 -16.45
C SER A 156 1.67 -21.81 -17.25
N ARG A 157 1.03 -20.63 -17.24
CA ARG A 157 -0.19 -20.36 -18.00
C ARG A 157 0.07 -20.44 -19.51
N VAL A 158 1.16 -19.84 -19.97
CA VAL A 158 1.56 -19.87 -21.39
C VAL A 158 1.80 -21.32 -21.84
N LEU A 159 2.57 -22.12 -21.07
CA LEU A 159 2.81 -23.52 -21.41
C LEU A 159 1.53 -24.35 -21.43
N SER A 160 0.62 -24.12 -20.48
CA SER A 160 -0.67 -24.83 -20.42
C SER A 160 -1.52 -24.57 -21.67
N GLU A 161 -1.60 -23.34 -22.16
CA GLU A 161 -2.32 -23.05 -23.41
C GLU A 161 -1.62 -23.64 -24.65
N MET A 162 -0.27 -23.63 -24.68
CA MET A 162 0.47 -24.26 -25.77
C MET A 162 0.22 -25.77 -25.85
N ASP A 163 0.05 -26.45 -24.70
CA ASP A 163 -0.25 -27.89 -24.66
C ASP A 163 -1.65 -28.22 -25.21
N GLN A 164 -2.59 -27.29 -25.10
CA GLN A 164 -3.96 -27.47 -25.58
C GLN A 164 -4.11 -27.19 -27.08
N GLY A 165 -3.36 -26.23 -27.64
CA GLY A 165 -3.56 -25.76 -29.00
C GLY A 165 -2.30 -25.47 -29.83
N GLY A 166 -1.10 -25.83 -29.32
CA GLY A 166 0.19 -25.54 -29.98
C GLY A 166 0.61 -24.07 -29.96
N GLY A 167 -0.21 -23.19 -29.40
CA GLY A 167 0.01 -21.74 -29.26
C GLY A 167 -0.86 -21.14 -28.18
N THR A 168 -0.91 -19.81 -28.11
CA THR A 168 -1.69 -19.08 -27.12
C THR A 168 -2.98 -18.52 -27.73
N SER A 169 -4.02 -18.42 -26.92
CA SER A 169 -5.29 -17.80 -27.29
C SER A 169 -5.13 -16.28 -27.52
N TYR A 170 -6.05 -15.69 -28.28
CA TYR A 170 -6.13 -14.23 -28.44
C TYR A 170 -6.34 -13.53 -27.09
N GLY A 171 -7.22 -14.08 -26.25
CA GLY A 171 -7.49 -13.52 -24.92
C GLY A 171 -6.24 -13.47 -24.03
N LEU A 172 -5.41 -14.52 -24.02
CA LEU A 172 -4.15 -14.51 -23.26
C LEU A 172 -3.17 -13.49 -23.83
N ARG A 173 -2.99 -13.43 -25.17
CA ARG A 173 -2.08 -12.45 -25.79
C ARG A 173 -2.49 -11.01 -25.49
N LEU A 174 -3.79 -10.70 -25.54
CA LEU A 174 -4.31 -9.37 -25.20
C LEU A 174 -4.07 -9.02 -23.73
N ALA A 175 -4.31 -9.96 -22.81
CA ALA A 175 -4.05 -9.76 -21.38
C ALA A 175 -2.56 -9.51 -21.09
N LEU A 176 -1.67 -10.30 -21.71
CA LEU A 176 -0.22 -10.11 -21.60
C LEU A 176 0.23 -8.78 -22.22
N ALA A 177 -0.33 -8.38 -23.35
CA ALA A 177 -0.04 -7.09 -23.98
C ALA A 177 -0.46 -5.91 -23.08
N ALA A 178 -1.61 -5.99 -22.43
CA ALA A 178 -2.04 -4.99 -21.45
C ALA A 178 -1.06 -4.91 -20.26
N LYS A 179 -0.58 -6.07 -19.77
CA LYS A 179 0.43 -6.15 -18.70
C LYS A 179 1.75 -5.48 -19.12
N VAL A 180 2.17 -5.64 -20.37
CA VAL A 180 3.36 -4.97 -20.93
C VAL A 180 3.23 -3.46 -20.87
N TYR A 181 2.11 -2.89 -21.35
CA TYR A 181 1.93 -1.43 -21.35
C TYR A 181 1.87 -0.85 -19.94
N ALA A 182 1.23 -1.56 -19.01
CA ALA A 182 1.26 -1.18 -17.59
C ALA A 182 2.70 -1.19 -17.04
N HIS A 183 3.49 -2.22 -17.36
CA HIS A 183 4.88 -2.34 -16.91
C HIS A 183 5.79 -1.25 -17.49
N THR A 184 5.72 -0.99 -18.80
CA THR A 184 6.54 0.05 -19.43
C THR A 184 6.17 1.46 -18.95
N ALA A 185 4.87 1.73 -18.69
CA ALA A 185 4.44 3.00 -18.11
C ALA A 185 5.01 3.21 -16.69
N ALA A 186 5.02 2.15 -15.85
CA ALA A 186 5.64 2.21 -14.51
C ALA A 186 7.16 2.41 -14.58
N TYR A 187 7.80 1.78 -15.55
CA TYR A 187 9.24 1.89 -15.79
C TYR A 187 9.63 3.32 -16.19
N ASP A 188 8.96 3.87 -17.19
CA ASP A 188 9.19 5.25 -17.66
C ASP A 188 8.86 6.28 -16.57
N GLY A 189 7.79 6.02 -15.79
CA GLY A 189 7.43 6.86 -14.64
C GLY A 189 8.49 6.90 -13.56
N ALA A 190 9.17 5.78 -13.30
CA ALA A 190 10.29 5.73 -12.35
C ALA A 190 11.51 6.51 -12.85
N ILE A 191 11.83 6.42 -14.14
CA ILE A 191 12.90 7.18 -14.76
C ILE A 191 12.59 8.69 -14.71
N ALA A 192 11.38 9.08 -15.09
CA ALA A 192 10.94 10.48 -15.05
C ALA A 192 11.01 11.06 -13.62
N ALA A 193 10.54 10.31 -12.61
CA ALA A 193 10.62 10.73 -11.22
C ALA A 193 12.07 10.89 -10.76
N TYR A 194 12.96 9.96 -11.10
CA TYR A 194 14.38 10.06 -10.76
C TYR A 194 15.04 11.29 -11.40
N LEU A 195 14.93 11.44 -12.72
CA LEU A 195 15.57 12.53 -13.44
C LEU A 195 15.05 13.90 -13.01
N THR A 196 13.75 14.03 -12.73
CA THR A 196 13.15 15.29 -12.28
C THR A 196 13.32 15.55 -10.77
N SER A 197 13.90 14.61 -10.02
CA SER A 197 14.30 14.82 -8.62
C SER A 197 15.71 15.39 -8.47
N LEU A 198 16.52 15.37 -9.51
CA LEU A 198 17.89 15.88 -9.46
C LEU A 198 17.90 17.39 -9.17
N THR A 199 18.78 17.81 -8.25
CA THR A 199 18.92 19.22 -7.87
C THR A 199 20.02 19.94 -8.66
N ASP A 200 20.94 19.16 -9.25
CA ASP A 200 21.99 19.66 -10.12
C ASP A 200 21.58 19.47 -11.59
N ALA A 201 21.66 20.51 -12.38
CA ALA A 201 21.40 20.49 -13.83
C ALA A 201 22.48 19.69 -14.61
N GLU A 202 23.69 19.59 -14.08
CA GLU A 202 24.84 18.91 -14.68
C GLU A 202 25.50 17.97 -13.66
N PRO A 203 24.82 16.87 -13.24
CA PRO A 203 25.35 15.97 -12.23
C PRO A 203 26.62 15.26 -12.73
N ALA A 204 27.63 15.17 -11.88
CA ALA A 204 28.85 14.44 -12.18
C ALA A 204 28.57 12.94 -12.36
N GLN A 205 29.18 12.34 -13.40
CA GLN A 205 28.87 10.96 -13.81
C GLN A 205 29.23 9.92 -12.75
N ASP A 206 30.33 10.11 -12.05
CA ASP A 206 30.93 9.21 -11.07
C ASP A 206 30.50 9.51 -9.61
N ALA A 207 29.63 10.49 -9.42
CA ALA A 207 29.11 10.88 -8.12
C ALA A 207 27.67 10.40 -7.91
N VAL A 208 27.31 10.23 -6.63
CA VAL A 208 25.91 10.06 -6.22
C VAL A 208 25.23 11.42 -6.32
N PRO A 209 24.22 11.60 -7.18
CA PRO A 209 23.63 12.92 -7.40
C PRO A 209 22.75 13.33 -6.22
N ALA A 210 22.77 14.62 -5.89
CA ALA A 210 21.83 15.20 -4.95
C ALA A 210 20.42 15.21 -5.54
N ARG A 211 19.42 14.84 -4.72
CA ARG A 211 18.02 14.76 -5.13
C ARG A 211 17.11 15.47 -4.13
N GLN A 212 16.10 16.14 -4.65
CA GLN A 212 15.00 16.64 -3.83
C GLN A 212 14.01 15.50 -3.49
N GLU A 213 13.33 15.61 -2.37
CA GLU A 213 12.34 14.63 -1.91
C GLU A 213 11.16 14.52 -2.89
N TRP A 214 10.71 15.65 -3.42
CA TRP A 214 9.56 15.73 -4.32
C TRP A 214 10.01 15.92 -5.77
N PRO A 215 9.84 14.90 -6.65
CA PRO A 215 10.27 15.03 -8.04
C PRO A 215 9.39 16.02 -8.81
N GLY A 216 9.92 16.64 -9.84
CA GLY A 216 9.16 17.53 -10.73
C GLY A 216 8.01 16.83 -11.47
N THR A 217 8.10 15.51 -11.65
CA THR A 217 7.02 14.67 -12.19
C THR A 217 6.80 13.46 -11.30
N LEU A 218 5.59 13.34 -10.72
CA LEU A 218 5.20 12.21 -9.91
C LEU A 218 4.24 11.30 -10.69
N THR A 219 4.61 10.03 -10.86
CA THR A 219 3.75 9.02 -11.46
C THR A 219 3.29 8.03 -10.39
N LEU A 220 1.99 7.98 -10.13
CA LEU A 220 1.36 6.99 -9.26
C LEU A 220 0.67 5.94 -10.13
N GLN A 221 1.10 4.70 -10.02
CA GLN A 221 0.47 3.57 -10.71
C GLN A 221 -0.16 2.63 -9.70
N VAL A 222 -1.47 2.49 -9.81
CA VAL A 222 -2.27 1.61 -8.96
C VAL A 222 -3.02 0.58 -9.82
N LYS A 223 -3.26 -0.60 -9.25
CA LYS A 223 -3.97 -1.69 -9.90
C LYS A 223 -5.36 -1.83 -9.29
N GLN A 224 -6.38 -1.97 -10.12
CA GLN A 224 -7.72 -2.26 -9.65
C GLN A 224 -7.77 -3.64 -8.98
N GLU A 225 -8.15 -3.65 -7.71
CA GLU A 225 -8.35 -4.87 -6.92
C GLU A 225 -9.83 -5.30 -7.00
N GLN A 226 -10.75 -4.32 -6.88
CA GLN A 226 -12.18 -4.60 -6.83
C GLN A 226 -12.98 -3.46 -7.48
N ALA A 227 -13.96 -3.78 -8.32
CA ALA A 227 -15.02 -2.85 -8.67
C ALA A 227 -16.01 -2.78 -7.51
N LEU A 228 -16.37 -1.56 -7.09
CA LEU A 228 -17.28 -1.35 -5.97
C LEU A 228 -18.70 -1.08 -6.48
N ARG A 229 -19.68 -1.51 -5.72
CA ARG A 229 -21.09 -1.34 -6.08
C ARG A 229 -21.47 0.12 -6.28
N TYR A 230 -20.95 1.02 -5.44
CA TYR A 230 -21.06 2.47 -5.50
C TYR A 230 -19.97 3.11 -4.64
N GLY A 231 -19.81 4.42 -4.72
CA GLY A 231 -18.85 5.17 -3.92
C GLY A 231 -19.33 5.44 -2.50
N GLU A 232 -18.91 6.58 -1.95
CA GLU A 232 -19.40 7.02 -0.63
C GLU A 232 -20.93 7.16 -0.63
N ASN A 233 -21.49 7.61 -1.76
CA ASN A 233 -22.93 7.76 -1.96
C ASN A 233 -23.42 6.86 -3.13
N PRO A 234 -24.71 6.40 -3.10
CA PRO A 234 -25.23 5.45 -4.07
C PRO A 234 -25.20 5.89 -5.53
N HIS A 235 -25.19 7.19 -5.81
CA HIS A 235 -25.12 7.75 -7.17
C HIS A 235 -23.69 7.83 -7.73
N GLN A 236 -22.66 7.52 -6.94
CA GLN A 236 -21.26 7.57 -7.34
C GLN A 236 -20.78 6.19 -7.78
N THR A 237 -20.09 6.12 -8.91
CA THR A 237 -19.35 4.90 -9.29
C THR A 237 -18.00 4.86 -8.57
N ALA A 238 -17.52 3.66 -8.23
CA ALA A 238 -16.26 3.51 -7.52
C ALA A 238 -15.56 2.19 -7.83
N ALA A 239 -14.26 2.17 -7.55
CA ALA A 239 -13.44 0.97 -7.53
C ALA A 239 -12.34 1.12 -6.47
N PHE A 240 -11.89 0.01 -5.93
CA PHE A 240 -10.74 -0.04 -5.04
C PHE A 240 -9.50 -0.37 -5.87
N TYR A 241 -8.50 0.49 -5.75
CA TYR A 241 -7.19 0.32 -6.35
C TYR A 241 -6.14 0.15 -5.26
N VAL A 242 -5.13 -0.66 -5.55
CA VAL A 242 -4.02 -0.94 -4.64
C VAL A 242 -2.69 -0.65 -5.32
N ASP A 243 -1.67 -0.35 -4.53
CA ASP A 243 -0.31 -0.19 -5.02
C ASP A 243 0.20 -1.51 -5.62
N ALA A 244 1.05 -1.41 -6.65
CA ALA A 244 1.65 -2.58 -7.29
C ALA A 244 2.53 -3.38 -6.31
N GLN A 245 3.22 -2.69 -5.41
CA GLN A 245 3.96 -3.26 -4.29
C GLN A 245 3.27 -2.83 -3.00
N ARG A 246 2.72 -3.79 -2.27
CA ARG A 246 2.01 -3.56 -1.01
C ARG A 246 2.88 -4.02 0.15
N PRO A 247 3.48 -3.11 0.94
CA PRO A 247 4.20 -3.48 2.15
C PRO A 247 3.32 -4.29 3.11
N ALA A 248 3.93 -5.25 3.81
CA ALA A 248 3.19 -6.08 4.77
C ALA A 248 2.59 -5.23 5.90
N GLY A 249 1.41 -5.59 6.35
CA GLY A 249 0.70 -4.90 7.44
C GLY A 249 -0.30 -3.84 6.99
N LEU A 250 -0.36 -3.50 5.70
CA LEU A 250 -1.37 -2.56 5.17
C LEU A 250 -2.68 -3.27 4.84
N LEU A 251 -3.79 -2.56 4.97
CA LEU A 251 -5.13 -3.09 4.67
C LEU A 251 -5.20 -3.68 3.24
N GLY A 252 -4.54 -3.07 2.26
CA GLY A 252 -4.51 -3.58 0.89
C GLY A 252 -4.03 -5.04 0.72
N ASN A 253 -3.48 -5.66 1.77
CA ASN A 253 -3.11 -7.08 1.80
C ASN A 253 -4.17 -7.98 2.45
N TYR A 254 -5.40 -7.49 2.66
CA TYR A 254 -6.44 -8.29 3.29
C TYR A 254 -6.81 -9.54 2.49
N ARG A 255 -7.23 -10.56 3.21
CA ARG A 255 -7.95 -11.71 2.68
C ARG A 255 -9.34 -11.76 3.29
N GLN A 256 -10.37 -11.66 2.48
CA GLN A 256 -11.75 -11.79 2.96
C GLN A 256 -12.10 -13.27 3.14
N LEU A 257 -12.43 -13.65 4.36
CA LEU A 257 -12.77 -15.04 4.74
C LEU A 257 -14.27 -15.30 4.65
N GLN A 258 -15.10 -14.26 4.84
CA GLN A 258 -16.55 -14.37 4.89
C GLN A 258 -17.23 -13.05 4.54
N GLY A 259 -18.50 -13.13 4.18
CA GLY A 259 -19.40 -11.99 4.02
C GLY A 259 -19.54 -11.52 2.58
N LYS A 260 -20.35 -10.48 2.40
CA LYS A 260 -20.54 -9.80 1.10
C LYS A 260 -19.30 -9.01 0.74
N GLU A 261 -19.19 -8.62 -0.53
CA GLU A 261 -18.16 -7.69 -0.99
C GLU A 261 -18.11 -6.41 -0.13
N LEU A 262 -16.90 -5.90 0.06
CA LEU A 262 -16.69 -4.64 0.76
C LEU A 262 -17.28 -3.48 -0.04
N SER A 263 -17.88 -2.52 0.65
CA SER A 263 -18.27 -1.23 0.07
C SER A 263 -17.12 -0.21 0.22
N TYR A 264 -17.24 0.91 -0.48
CA TYR A 264 -16.32 2.05 -0.34
C TYR A 264 -16.15 2.46 1.12
N ASN A 265 -17.27 2.65 1.83
CA ASN A 265 -17.26 3.04 3.25
C ASN A 265 -16.68 1.95 4.15
N ASN A 266 -16.92 0.66 3.85
CA ASN A 266 -16.32 -0.43 4.62
C ASN A 266 -14.79 -0.40 4.50
N ILE A 267 -14.24 -0.16 3.32
CA ILE A 267 -12.79 -0.09 3.12
C ILE A 267 -12.19 1.12 3.87
N ALA A 268 -12.81 2.30 3.76
CA ALA A 268 -12.34 3.50 4.44
C ALA A 268 -12.37 3.37 5.97
N ASP A 269 -13.46 2.82 6.52
CA ASP A 269 -13.61 2.61 7.97
C ASP A 269 -12.69 1.48 8.46
N ALA A 270 -12.51 0.41 7.65
CA ALA A 270 -11.61 -0.69 7.96
C ALA A 270 -10.14 -0.23 8.02
N ASP A 271 -9.73 0.63 7.10
CA ASP A 271 -8.38 1.22 7.12
C ASP A 271 -8.15 2.05 8.39
N ALA A 272 -9.10 2.91 8.74
CA ALA A 272 -9.01 3.71 9.96
C ALA A 272 -8.94 2.84 11.23
N ALA A 273 -9.70 1.75 11.30
CA ALA A 273 -9.67 0.82 12.42
C ALA A 273 -8.36 0.05 12.50
N TRP A 274 -7.90 -0.46 11.36
CA TRP A 274 -6.68 -1.26 11.27
C TRP A 274 -5.42 -0.45 11.59
N GLU A 275 -5.28 0.74 11.01
CA GLU A 275 -4.14 1.63 11.27
C GLU A 275 -4.02 1.99 12.75
N CYS A 276 -5.13 2.24 13.43
CA CYS A 276 -5.15 2.46 14.87
C CYS A 276 -4.79 1.18 15.64
N ALA A 277 -5.41 0.05 15.33
CA ALA A 277 -5.20 -1.22 16.06
C ALA A 277 -3.76 -1.71 15.97
N ARG A 278 -3.14 -1.69 14.78
CA ARG A 278 -1.77 -2.15 14.56
C ARG A 278 -0.69 -1.25 15.19
N SER A 279 -1.05 -0.05 15.64
CA SER A 279 -0.14 0.86 16.32
C SER A 279 0.19 0.46 17.77
N PHE A 280 -0.58 -0.46 18.35
CA PHE A 280 -0.41 -0.93 19.72
C PHE A 280 0.41 -2.22 19.80
N GLU A 281 1.29 -2.29 20.83
CA GLU A 281 2.07 -3.49 21.10
C GLU A 281 1.30 -4.52 21.94
N ALA A 282 0.51 -4.06 22.92
CA ALA A 282 -0.39 -4.91 23.70
C ALA A 282 -1.60 -5.36 22.88
N PRO A 283 -2.30 -6.45 23.29
CA PRO A 283 -3.56 -6.81 22.65
C PRO A 283 -4.55 -5.64 22.69
N ALA A 284 -5.00 -5.20 21.51
CA ALA A 284 -5.83 -4.01 21.33
C ALA A 284 -7.10 -4.33 20.54
N CYS A 285 -8.17 -3.63 20.90
CA CYS A 285 -9.40 -3.56 20.13
C CYS A 285 -9.70 -2.11 19.77
N VAL A 286 -10.01 -1.85 18.50
CA VAL A 286 -10.44 -0.55 17.98
C VAL A 286 -11.80 -0.71 17.31
N ILE A 287 -12.76 0.09 17.73
CA ILE A 287 -14.09 0.18 17.14
C ILE A 287 -14.20 1.53 16.43
N VAL A 288 -14.50 1.47 15.14
CA VAL A 288 -14.60 2.65 14.27
C VAL A 288 -16.01 2.82 13.74
N LYS A 289 -16.46 4.06 13.67
CA LYS A 289 -17.66 4.49 12.98
C LYS A 289 -17.37 5.78 12.22
N HIS A 290 -17.66 5.79 10.90
CA HIS A 290 -17.39 6.94 10.02
C HIS A 290 -15.95 7.47 10.12
N ALA A 291 -15.00 6.52 9.95
CA ALA A 291 -13.55 6.75 9.99
C ALA A 291 -13.02 7.37 11.30
N ASN A 292 -13.78 7.33 12.39
CA ASN A 292 -13.33 7.77 13.71
C ASN A 292 -13.38 6.61 14.72
N PRO A 293 -12.35 6.42 15.54
CA PRO A 293 -12.42 5.56 16.70
C PRO A 293 -13.52 6.06 17.65
N CYS A 294 -14.50 5.21 17.96
CA CYS A 294 -15.52 5.48 18.98
C CYS A 294 -15.27 4.68 20.27
N GLY A 295 -14.39 3.67 20.22
CA GLY A 295 -13.94 2.93 21.38
C GLY A 295 -12.60 2.25 21.08
N VAL A 296 -11.62 2.46 21.96
CA VAL A 296 -10.28 1.85 21.85
C VAL A 296 -9.86 1.36 23.23
N ALA A 297 -9.32 0.15 23.30
CA ALA A 297 -8.77 -0.36 24.54
C ALA A 297 -7.61 -1.34 24.28
N VAL A 298 -6.72 -1.43 25.27
CA VAL A 298 -5.71 -2.48 25.38
C VAL A 298 -5.98 -3.29 26.65
N ALA A 299 -5.77 -4.61 26.59
CA ALA A 299 -5.95 -5.50 27.73
C ALA A 299 -4.97 -6.69 27.66
N ALA A 300 -5.13 -7.66 28.57
CA ALA A 300 -4.32 -8.88 28.57
C ALA A 300 -4.60 -9.78 27.35
N ASP A 301 -5.82 -9.73 26.83
CA ASP A 301 -6.29 -10.52 25.69
C ASP A 301 -7.28 -9.73 24.81
N THR A 302 -7.69 -10.32 23.68
CA THR A 302 -8.60 -9.70 22.73
C THR A 302 -10.02 -9.55 23.28
N LEU A 303 -10.49 -10.48 24.09
CA LEU A 303 -11.80 -10.41 24.71
C LEU A 303 -11.91 -9.22 25.68
N GLY A 304 -10.92 -9.09 26.58
CA GLY A 304 -10.85 -7.95 27.51
C GLY A 304 -10.71 -6.61 26.80
N ALA A 305 -9.90 -6.55 25.74
CA ALA A 305 -9.76 -5.36 24.92
C ALA A 305 -11.09 -4.97 24.24
N TYR A 306 -11.83 -5.93 23.68
CA TYR A 306 -13.14 -5.69 23.09
C TYR A 306 -14.16 -5.19 24.12
N GLN A 307 -14.26 -5.89 25.25
CA GLN A 307 -15.22 -5.52 26.31
C GLN A 307 -15.00 -4.11 26.84
N GLN A 308 -13.75 -3.69 26.98
CA GLN A 308 -13.41 -2.32 27.40
C GLN A 308 -13.67 -1.30 26.28
N ALA A 309 -13.23 -1.57 25.04
CA ALA A 309 -13.46 -0.67 23.92
C ALA A 309 -14.96 -0.42 23.66
N PHE A 310 -15.76 -1.48 23.75
CA PHE A 310 -17.22 -1.39 23.56
C PHE A 310 -17.92 -0.51 24.60
N LYS A 311 -17.43 -0.45 25.84
CA LYS A 311 -17.98 0.38 26.91
C LYS A 311 -17.90 1.87 26.62
N THR A 312 -16.95 2.32 25.80
CA THR A 312 -16.72 3.74 25.52
C THR A 312 -17.94 4.40 24.87
N ASP A 313 -18.52 3.76 23.85
CA ASP A 313 -19.67 4.28 23.12
C ASP A 313 -20.46 3.12 22.47
N PRO A 314 -21.25 2.36 23.23
CA PRO A 314 -22.01 1.23 22.70
C PRO A 314 -22.99 1.64 21.60
N THR A 315 -23.50 2.86 21.66
CA THR A 315 -24.44 3.41 20.67
C THR A 315 -23.78 3.58 19.31
N SER A 316 -22.60 4.20 19.25
CA SER A 316 -21.86 4.39 18.00
C SER A 316 -21.24 3.07 17.50
N ALA A 317 -20.93 2.14 18.37
CA ALA A 317 -20.38 0.83 18.01
C ALA A 317 -21.34 -0.03 17.16
N PHE A 318 -22.66 0.24 17.25
CA PHE A 318 -23.67 -0.48 16.46
C PHE A 318 -23.47 -0.25 14.96
N GLY A 319 -23.27 -1.35 14.21
CA GLY A 319 -22.96 -1.30 12.78
C GLY A 319 -21.59 -0.71 12.47
N GLY A 320 -20.68 -0.71 13.44
CA GLY A 320 -19.30 -0.28 13.27
C GLY A 320 -18.38 -1.34 12.71
N ILE A 321 -17.12 -0.95 12.60
CA ILE A 321 -15.99 -1.80 12.19
C ILE A 321 -15.15 -2.10 13.43
N ILE A 322 -14.75 -3.35 13.60
CA ILE A 322 -13.93 -3.78 14.75
C ILE A 322 -12.61 -4.35 14.25
N ALA A 323 -11.50 -3.85 14.77
CA ALA A 323 -10.16 -4.34 14.45
C ALA A 323 -9.41 -4.80 15.71
N PHE A 324 -8.73 -5.93 15.60
CA PHE A 324 -7.80 -6.47 16.59
C PHE A 324 -6.40 -6.58 16.01
N ASN A 325 -5.38 -6.32 16.85
CA ASN A 325 -3.98 -6.53 16.47
C ASN A 325 -3.43 -7.90 16.89
N ARG A 326 -4.28 -8.81 17.37
CA ARG A 326 -3.97 -10.19 17.74
C ARG A 326 -5.00 -11.15 17.15
N PRO A 327 -4.67 -12.44 17.03
CA PRO A 327 -5.63 -13.46 16.59
C PRO A 327 -6.90 -13.45 17.44
N VAL A 328 -8.03 -13.62 16.78
CA VAL A 328 -9.37 -13.71 17.43
C VAL A 328 -9.66 -15.16 17.75
N ASP A 329 -9.92 -15.44 19.02
CA ASP A 329 -10.35 -16.73 19.56
C ASP A 329 -11.89 -16.88 19.61
N ALA A 330 -12.36 -18.07 20.01
CA ALA A 330 -13.78 -18.37 20.11
C ALA A 330 -14.52 -17.44 21.08
N ALA A 331 -13.94 -17.14 22.25
CA ALA A 331 -14.56 -16.30 23.27
C ALA A 331 -14.75 -14.87 22.78
N THR A 332 -13.73 -14.32 22.11
CA THR A 332 -13.79 -13.01 21.47
C THR A 332 -14.81 -12.99 20.34
N ALA A 333 -14.82 -14.02 19.48
CA ALA A 333 -15.79 -14.14 18.39
C ALA A 333 -17.25 -14.21 18.89
N GLU A 334 -17.49 -14.91 19.98
CA GLU A 334 -18.80 -14.99 20.62
C GLU A 334 -19.25 -13.61 21.13
N ALA A 335 -18.37 -12.91 21.85
CA ALA A 335 -18.64 -11.58 22.39
C ALA A 335 -18.93 -10.55 21.29
N VAL A 336 -18.11 -10.47 20.23
CA VAL A 336 -18.35 -9.52 19.13
C VAL A 336 -19.59 -9.87 18.31
N SER A 337 -19.97 -11.15 18.24
CA SER A 337 -21.18 -11.61 17.54
C SER A 337 -22.47 -11.21 18.24
N ALA A 338 -22.42 -10.82 19.52
CA ALA A 338 -23.59 -10.36 20.26
C ALA A 338 -24.14 -9.02 19.76
N GLN A 339 -23.32 -8.21 19.11
CA GLN A 339 -23.74 -6.94 18.51
C GLN A 339 -23.84 -7.02 16.98
N PHE A 340 -24.49 -6.03 16.39
CA PHE A 340 -24.46 -5.81 14.95
C PHE A 340 -23.15 -5.10 14.56
N LEU A 341 -22.33 -5.75 13.72
CA LEU A 341 -21.13 -5.18 13.13
C LEU A 341 -21.12 -5.43 11.62
N GLU A 342 -20.44 -4.59 10.87
CA GLU A 342 -20.32 -4.75 9.42
C GLU A 342 -19.04 -5.45 8.99
N VAL A 343 -17.90 -5.10 9.61
CA VAL A 343 -16.58 -5.68 9.29
C VAL A 343 -15.84 -6.01 10.57
N LEU A 344 -15.18 -7.16 10.58
CA LEU A 344 -14.26 -7.62 11.61
C LEU A 344 -12.89 -7.85 10.98
N LEU A 345 -11.83 -7.24 11.56
CA LEU A 345 -10.45 -7.38 11.10
C LEU A 345 -9.58 -7.96 12.19
N ALA A 346 -8.72 -8.90 11.84
CA ALA A 346 -7.68 -9.44 12.71
C ALA A 346 -6.54 -10.05 11.89
N PRO A 347 -5.34 -10.24 12.49
CA PRO A 347 -4.24 -10.91 11.79
C PRO A 347 -4.47 -12.40 11.56
N ALA A 348 -5.32 -13.03 12.35
CA ALA A 348 -5.73 -14.42 12.18
C ALA A 348 -7.00 -14.72 13.00
N TYR A 349 -7.61 -15.87 12.75
CA TYR A 349 -8.77 -16.39 13.48
C TYR A 349 -8.54 -17.86 13.75
N ASP A 350 -8.88 -18.35 14.94
CA ASP A 350 -8.90 -19.78 15.18
C ASP A 350 -10.13 -20.46 14.51
N GLY A 351 -10.08 -21.79 14.36
CA GLY A 351 -11.14 -22.53 13.68
C GLY A 351 -12.50 -22.44 14.39
N ALA A 352 -12.50 -22.35 15.72
CA ALA A 352 -13.72 -22.22 16.52
C ALA A 352 -14.32 -20.80 16.38
N ALA A 353 -13.47 -19.77 16.34
CA ALA A 353 -13.91 -18.39 16.06
C ALA A 353 -14.59 -18.29 14.68
N LEU A 354 -13.98 -18.88 13.64
CA LEU A 354 -14.58 -18.89 12.30
C LEU A 354 -15.92 -19.62 12.27
N ALA A 355 -16.05 -20.73 12.99
CA ALA A 355 -17.31 -21.47 13.09
C ALA A 355 -18.44 -20.63 13.76
N ILE A 356 -18.11 -19.85 14.79
CA ILE A 356 -19.05 -18.93 15.44
C ILE A 356 -19.45 -17.81 14.47
N LEU A 357 -18.47 -17.19 13.83
CA LEU A 357 -18.69 -16.08 12.89
C LEU A 357 -19.51 -16.51 11.66
N ALA A 358 -19.41 -17.78 11.24
CA ALA A 358 -20.17 -18.35 10.11
C ALA A 358 -21.70 -18.23 10.29
N ALA A 359 -22.19 -18.18 11.52
CA ALA A 359 -23.61 -17.94 11.80
C ALA A 359 -24.06 -16.52 11.41
N LYS A 360 -23.14 -15.56 11.32
CA LYS A 360 -23.39 -14.15 10.97
C LYS A 360 -23.01 -13.88 9.51
N LYS A 361 -23.66 -14.53 8.56
CA LYS A 361 -23.32 -14.54 7.12
C LYS A 361 -23.07 -13.17 6.46
N ASN A 362 -23.64 -12.10 7.01
CA ASN A 362 -23.50 -10.76 6.46
C ASN A 362 -22.25 -9.99 6.99
N VAL A 363 -21.64 -10.46 8.06
CA VAL A 363 -20.41 -9.86 8.60
C VAL A 363 -19.25 -10.19 7.67
N ARG A 364 -18.52 -9.17 7.29
CA ARG A 364 -17.30 -9.31 6.50
C ARG A 364 -16.14 -9.57 7.44
N VAL A 365 -15.54 -10.75 7.32
CA VAL A 365 -14.40 -11.16 8.15
C VAL A 365 -13.15 -11.04 7.31
N LEU A 366 -12.24 -10.17 7.72
CA LEU A 366 -11.00 -9.88 7.03
C LEU A 366 -9.80 -10.34 7.85
N GLU A 367 -8.92 -11.09 7.21
CA GLU A 367 -7.60 -11.41 7.72
C GLU A 367 -6.59 -10.43 7.11
N VAL A 368 -5.89 -9.67 7.94
CA VAL A 368 -4.87 -8.71 7.51
C VAL A 368 -3.56 -9.05 8.21
N PRO A 369 -2.54 -9.53 7.49
CA PRO A 369 -1.26 -9.90 8.12
C PRO A 369 -0.65 -8.70 8.85
N MET A 370 -0.12 -8.93 10.07
CA MET A 370 0.65 -7.91 10.80
C MET A 370 1.92 -7.55 10.04
N GLY A 371 2.35 -6.30 10.18
CA GLY A 371 3.58 -5.80 9.58
C GLY A 371 3.80 -4.33 9.89
N THR A 372 5.00 -3.86 9.57
CA THR A 372 5.45 -2.47 9.82
C THR A 372 5.40 -1.60 8.57
N GLY A 373 4.82 -2.11 7.49
CA GLY A 373 4.71 -1.40 6.23
C GLY A 373 3.92 -0.10 6.36
N GLN A 374 4.28 0.87 5.51
CA GLN A 374 3.63 2.17 5.42
C GLN A 374 3.34 2.51 3.97
N ASN A 375 2.32 3.32 3.72
CA ASN A 375 2.10 3.90 2.41
C ASN A 375 3.31 4.77 2.02
N ALA A 376 3.67 4.76 0.73
CA ALA A 376 4.73 5.64 0.24
C ALA A 376 4.35 7.12 0.37
N PHE A 377 3.06 7.42 0.15
CA PHE A 377 2.50 8.77 0.20
C PHE A 377 1.11 8.73 0.83
N ASP A 378 0.77 9.84 1.49
CA ASP A 378 -0.61 10.20 1.81
C ASP A 378 -1.09 11.21 0.78
N VAL A 379 -2.25 10.94 0.14
CA VAL A 379 -2.69 11.66 -1.06
C VAL A 379 -4.12 12.14 -0.90
N LYS A 380 -4.33 13.45 -1.05
CA LYS A 380 -5.66 14.05 -0.98
C LYS A 380 -5.99 14.77 -2.29
N ARG A 381 -7.13 14.44 -2.88
CA ARG A 381 -7.63 15.14 -4.06
C ARG A 381 -8.14 16.54 -3.70
N VAL A 382 -7.72 17.54 -4.47
CA VAL A 382 -8.26 18.91 -4.41
C VAL A 382 -8.67 19.34 -5.82
N GLY A 383 -9.41 20.45 -5.93
CA GLY A 383 -9.87 20.93 -7.23
C GLY A 383 -8.72 21.11 -8.22
N GLY A 384 -8.69 20.29 -9.27
CA GLY A 384 -7.67 20.32 -10.32
C GLY A 384 -6.28 19.78 -9.93
N GLY A 385 -6.05 19.36 -8.66
CA GLY A 385 -4.73 18.97 -8.19
C GLY A 385 -4.74 17.86 -7.15
N TRP A 386 -3.55 17.57 -6.62
CA TRP A 386 -3.28 16.62 -5.55
C TRP A 386 -2.43 17.28 -4.48
N LEU A 387 -2.81 17.11 -3.22
CA LEU A 387 -1.91 17.29 -2.10
C LEU A 387 -1.26 15.95 -1.82
N VAL A 388 0.06 15.91 -1.82
CA VAL A 388 0.85 14.71 -1.57
C VAL A 388 1.80 15.02 -0.43
N GLN A 389 1.85 14.13 0.56
CA GLN A 389 2.73 14.27 1.73
C GLN A 389 3.29 12.90 2.12
N SER A 390 4.33 12.89 2.92
CA SER A 390 4.77 11.66 3.61
C SER A 390 3.70 11.23 4.62
N PRO A 391 3.54 9.92 4.88
CA PRO A 391 2.60 9.45 5.89
C PRO A 391 3.01 9.93 7.29
N ASP A 392 2.04 10.15 8.17
CA ASP A 392 2.31 10.45 9.58
C ASP A 392 2.75 9.17 10.31
N ALA A 393 4.03 8.83 10.14
CA ALA A 393 4.65 7.64 10.70
C ALA A 393 5.31 7.86 12.05
N TYR A 394 5.47 9.14 12.44
CA TYR A 394 6.21 9.47 13.65
C TYR A 394 5.41 9.13 14.91
N ASN A 395 6.06 8.44 15.83
CA ASN A 395 5.56 8.19 17.17
C ASN A 395 6.55 8.82 18.16
N VAL A 396 6.05 9.71 19.02
CA VAL A 396 6.87 10.40 20.01
C VAL A 396 7.36 9.36 21.04
N PRO A 397 8.67 9.16 21.19
CA PRO A 397 9.19 8.24 22.18
C PRO A 397 8.98 8.81 23.60
N ARG A 398 8.84 7.93 24.58
CA ARG A 398 8.47 8.32 25.96
C ARG A 398 9.48 9.28 26.61
N ASP A 399 10.75 9.13 26.30
CA ASP A 399 11.85 9.96 26.81
C ASP A 399 11.89 11.37 26.19
N ALA A 400 11.20 11.58 25.07
CA ALA A 400 11.03 12.89 24.45
C ALA A 400 9.86 13.69 25.05
N LEU A 401 9.00 13.07 25.85
CA LEU A 401 7.88 13.72 26.52
C LEU A 401 8.37 14.66 27.63
N LYS A 402 7.85 15.88 27.66
CA LYS A 402 8.26 16.92 28.63
C LYS A 402 7.14 17.25 29.60
N VAL A 403 7.31 16.94 30.88
CA VAL A 403 6.42 17.45 31.92
C VAL A 403 6.74 18.92 32.19
N VAL A 404 5.74 19.80 32.06
CA VAL A 404 5.93 21.27 32.15
C VAL A 404 5.25 21.90 33.36
N THR A 405 4.45 21.14 34.10
CA THR A 405 3.76 21.58 35.32
C THR A 405 4.53 21.24 36.59
N LYS A 406 4.19 21.91 37.69
CA LYS A 406 4.72 21.63 39.04
C LYS A 406 4.35 20.22 39.48
N ARG A 407 3.10 19.81 39.26
CA ARG A 407 2.63 18.45 39.50
C ARG A 407 3.23 17.49 38.46
N GLN A 408 3.85 16.43 38.91
CA GLN A 408 4.30 15.35 38.04
C GLN A 408 3.19 14.31 37.87
N PRO A 409 3.01 13.74 36.68
CA PRO A 409 2.09 12.63 36.48
C PRO A 409 2.60 11.38 37.19
N THR A 410 1.70 10.57 37.71
CA THR A 410 2.02 9.22 38.18
C THR A 410 2.39 8.32 37.01
N GLU A 411 2.99 7.16 37.29
CA GLU A 411 3.32 6.18 36.24
C GLU A 411 2.06 5.71 35.48
N GLN A 412 0.94 5.50 36.17
CA GLN A 412 -0.33 5.15 35.54
C GLN A 412 -0.85 6.28 34.64
N GLU A 413 -0.79 7.53 35.10
CA GLU A 413 -1.17 8.68 34.29
C GLU A 413 -0.29 8.82 33.03
N MET A 414 1.03 8.57 33.15
CA MET A 414 1.92 8.58 31.99
C MET A 414 1.58 7.48 30.97
N ASN A 415 1.19 6.30 31.45
CA ASN A 415 0.74 5.21 30.56
C ASN A 415 -0.57 5.58 29.87
N ASP A 416 -1.54 6.14 30.60
CA ASP A 416 -2.81 6.58 30.04
C ASP A 416 -2.63 7.78 29.09
N LEU A 417 -1.74 8.74 29.39
CA LEU A 417 -1.39 9.83 28.47
C LEU A 417 -0.75 9.32 27.18
N ALA A 418 0.17 8.37 27.25
CA ALA A 418 0.81 7.78 26.08
C ALA A 418 -0.22 7.01 25.22
N PHE A 419 -1.13 6.27 25.86
CA PHE A 419 -2.24 5.60 25.17
C PHE A 419 -3.19 6.62 24.52
N ALA A 420 -3.61 7.65 25.26
CA ALA A 420 -4.49 8.70 24.76
C ALA A 420 -3.88 9.42 23.54
N TRP A 421 -2.58 9.70 23.57
CA TRP A 421 -1.83 10.31 22.48
C TRP A 421 -1.84 9.45 21.22
N LYS A 422 -1.60 8.14 21.34
CA LYS A 422 -1.71 7.20 20.22
C LYS A 422 -3.11 7.18 19.63
N VAL A 423 -4.17 7.18 20.45
CA VAL A 423 -5.55 7.21 19.95
C VAL A 423 -5.84 8.54 19.25
N ALA A 424 -5.45 9.69 19.85
CA ALA A 424 -5.73 11.02 19.30
C ALA A 424 -5.20 11.19 17.88
N LYS A 425 -4.07 10.59 17.54
CA LYS A 425 -3.49 10.55 16.20
C LYS A 425 -4.45 10.00 15.13
N TYR A 426 -5.36 9.08 15.50
CA TYR A 426 -6.30 8.43 14.59
C TYR A 426 -7.71 9.04 14.64
N VAL A 427 -7.92 10.06 15.46
CA VAL A 427 -9.20 10.79 15.59
C VAL A 427 -9.15 12.05 14.72
N LYS A 428 -10.22 12.31 14.00
CA LYS A 428 -10.31 13.53 13.17
C LYS A 428 -10.29 14.81 13.99
N SER A 429 -9.49 15.77 13.54
CA SER A 429 -9.25 17.06 14.17
C SER A 429 -10.51 17.94 14.18
N ASN A 430 -10.77 18.78 15.19
CA ASN A 430 -10.08 18.80 16.46
C ASN A 430 -10.43 17.55 17.28
N ALA A 431 -9.42 16.87 17.84
CA ALA A 431 -9.60 15.65 18.62
C ALA A 431 -9.32 15.89 20.11
N ILE A 432 -10.27 15.48 20.97
CA ILE A 432 -10.09 15.38 22.42
C ILE A 432 -10.46 13.96 22.84
N VAL A 433 -9.52 13.26 23.49
CA VAL A 433 -9.67 11.87 23.91
C VAL A 433 -9.43 11.73 25.40
N PHE A 434 -10.48 11.35 26.14
CA PHE A 434 -10.41 11.00 27.56
C PHE A 434 -10.11 9.53 27.73
N VAL A 435 -9.19 9.19 28.61
CA VAL A 435 -8.68 7.83 28.83
C VAL A 435 -8.53 7.53 30.32
N GLY A 436 -8.72 6.29 30.68
CA GLY A 436 -8.42 5.77 32.01
C GLY A 436 -8.24 4.25 31.97
N GLY A 437 -7.17 3.75 32.61
CA GLY A 437 -6.91 2.33 32.71
C GLY A 437 -6.73 1.61 31.36
N GLY A 438 -6.10 2.26 30.38
CA GLY A 438 -5.84 1.68 29.06
C GLY A 438 -7.07 1.59 28.14
N MET A 439 -8.16 2.32 28.42
CA MET A 439 -9.31 2.43 27.55
C MET A 439 -9.74 3.86 27.34
N THR A 440 -10.36 4.15 26.20
CA THR A 440 -11.05 5.44 25.98
C THR A 440 -12.30 5.52 26.84
N LEU A 441 -12.52 6.68 27.45
CA LEU A 441 -13.72 6.98 28.24
C LEU A 441 -14.68 7.89 27.47
N GLY A 442 -14.16 8.75 26.60
CA GLY A 442 -14.93 9.61 25.73
C GLY A 442 -14.06 10.16 24.61
N VAL A 443 -14.61 10.20 23.40
CA VAL A 443 -13.94 10.68 22.19
C VAL A 443 -14.77 11.80 21.57
N GLY A 444 -14.15 12.99 21.44
CA GLY A 444 -14.67 14.11 20.67
C GLY A 444 -13.84 14.30 19.40
N ALA A 445 -14.48 14.20 18.25
CA ALA A 445 -13.82 14.16 16.95
C ALA A 445 -14.43 15.17 15.97
N GLY A 446 -13.60 15.71 15.08
CA GLY A 446 -14.06 16.44 13.89
C GLY A 446 -14.79 17.75 14.17
N GLN A 447 -14.52 18.40 15.31
CA GLN A 447 -15.18 19.66 15.65
C GLN A 447 -14.32 20.87 15.30
N MET A 448 -14.97 21.99 14.99
CA MET A 448 -14.31 23.26 14.67
C MET A 448 -13.62 23.87 15.89
N SER A 449 -14.03 23.51 17.11
CA SER A 449 -13.44 23.96 18.35
C SER A 449 -13.07 22.80 19.27
N ARG A 450 -11.93 22.92 20.00
CA ARG A 450 -11.54 21.94 21.04
C ARG A 450 -12.49 21.86 22.19
N ILE A 451 -13.10 22.99 22.53
CA ILE A 451 -14.14 23.07 23.58
C ILE A 451 -15.31 22.18 23.21
N ASP A 452 -15.78 22.24 21.97
CA ASP A 452 -16.90 21.41 21.53
C ASP A 452 -16.53 19.94 21.47
N SER A 453 -15.31 19.60 21.03
CA SER A 453 -14.79 18.23 21.10
C SER A 453 -14.74 17.72 22.55
N ALA A 454 -14.27 18.51 23.49
CA ALA A 454 -14.26 18.16 24.91
C ALA A 454 -15.66 17.93 25.47
N ARG A 455 -16.60 18.80 25.14
CA ARG A 455 -18.01 18.67 25.55
C ARG A 455 -18.67 17.42 24.97
N ILE A 456 -18.45 17.13 23.67
CA ILE A 456 -18.99 15.94 23.02
C ILE A 456 -18.43 14.69 23.68
N ALA A 457 -17.11 14.65 23.95
CA ALA A 457 -16.48 13.52 24.64
C ALA A 457 -17.10 13.30 26.03
N SER A 458 -17.38 14.39 26.78
CA SER A 458 -18.01 14.33 28.09
C SER A 458 -19.45 13.82 28.03
N ILE A 459 -20.25 14.30 27.08
CA ILE A 459 -21.65 13.87 26.86
C ILE A 459 -21.67 12.36 26.51
N LYS A 460 -20.74 11.90 25.65
CA LYS A 460 -20.66 10.48 25.29
C LYS A 460 -20.29 9.59 26.48
N ALA A 461 -19.34 10.03 27.30
CA ALA A 461 -18.97 9.33 28.52
C ALA A 461 -20.16 9.23 29.50
N GLU A 462 -20.87 10.33 29.72
CA GLU A 462 -22.08 10.35 30.55
C GLU A 462 -23.16 9.38 30.03
N ASN A 463 -23.44 9.43 28.73
CA ASN A 463 -24.43 8.54 28.08
C ASN A 463 -24.03 7.06 28.20
N ALA A 464 -22.73 6.75 28.23
CA ALA A 464 -22.21 5.41 28.44
C ALA A 464 -22.12 5.01 29.94
N GLY A 465 -22.47 5.90 30.86
CA GLY A 465 -22.37 5.67 32.30
C GLY A 465 -20.92 5.62 32.80
N LEU A 466 -19.99 6.23 32.08
CA LEU A 466 -18.57 6.30 32.43
C LEU A 466 -18.25 7.60 33.17
N THR A 467 -17.34 7.52 34.14
CA THR A 467 -16.84 8.71 34.83
C THR A 467 -15.53 9.18 34.19
N LEU A 468 -15.42 10.50 34.01
CA LEU A 468 -14.21 11.16 33.56
C LEU A 468 -13.31 11.62 34.74
N LYS A 469 -13.78 11.44 35.97
CA LYS A 469 -13.01 11.83 37.16
C LYS A 469 -11.72 10.99 37.25
N GLY A 470 -10.58 11.67 37.29
CA GLY A 470 -9.27 11.04 37.35
C GLY A 470 -8.70 10.63 36.00
N SER A 471 -9.34 11.01 34.88
CA SER A 471 -8.91 10.65 33.53
C SER A 471 -7.65 11.41 33.07
N ALA A 472 -6.95 10.80 32.12
CA ALA A 472 -5.96 11.42 31.27
C ALA A 472 -6.62 11.92 29.98
N VAL A 473 -6.14 13.05 29.43
CA VAL A 473 -6.68 13.64 28.20
C VAL A 473 -5.58 13.90 27.19
N ALA A 474 -5.80 13.52 25.93
CA ALA A 474 -4.99 13.97 24.80
C ALA A 474 -5.74 14.97 23.94
N SER A 475 -5.02 16.00 23.48
CA SER A 475 -5.44 16.91 22.42
C SER A 475 -4.47 16.79 21.23
N ASP A 476 -5.00 16.59 20.02
CA ASP A 476 -4.21 16.39 18.79
C ASP A 476 -3.31 17.58 18.41
N ALA A 477 -3.63 18.77 18.92
CA ALA A 477 -2.84 19.98 18.81
C ALA A 477 -2.91 20.82 20.12
N PHE A 478 -2.17 21.93 20.16
CA PHE A 478 -2.10 22.77 21.35
C PHE A 478 -3.45 23.41 21.72
N PHE A 479 -3.63 23.70 23.01
CA PHE A 479 -4.72 24.57 23.46
C PHE A 479 -4.35 26.03 23.17
N PRO A 480 -5.12 26.74 22.32
CA PRO A 480 -4.80 28.13 21.99
C PRO A 480 -5.05 29.11 23.16
N PHE A 481 -5.91 28.72 24.10
CA PHE A 481 -6.30 29.46 25.28
C PHE A 481 -6.58 28.50 26.43
N ARG A 482 -6.58 29.01 27.65
CA ARG A 482 -6.87 28.24 28.86
C ARG A 482 -8.27 27.62 28.91
N ASP A 483 -9.25 28.23 28.23
CA ASP A 483 -10.65 27.79 28.24
C ASP A 483 -10.85 26.34 27.78
N GLY A 484 -10.07 25.88 26.79
CA GLY A 484 -10.07 24.48 26.36
C GLY A 484 -9.56 23.53 27.45
N LEU A 485 -8.53 23.95 28.18
CA LEU A 485 -8.02 23.20 29.33
C LEU A 485 -9.02 23.21 30.49
N ASP A 486 -9.60 24.37 30.81
CA ASP A 486 -10.58 24.54 31.90
C ASP A 486 -11.78 23.58 31.69
N VAL A 487 -12.26 23.41 30.46
CA VAL A 487 -13.36 22.48 30.14
C VAL A 487 -12.98 21.01 30.39
N VAL A 488 -11.79 20.56 29.99
CA VAL A 488 -11.40 19.18 30.22
C VAL A 488 -11.12 18.89 31.70
N VAL A 489 -10.60 19.87 32.45
CA VAL A 489 -10.42 19.78 33.90
C VAL A 489 -11.76 19.74 34.62
N ALA A 490 -12.70 20.61 34.23
CA ALA A 490 -14.05 20.60 34.81
C ALA A 490 -14.79 19.29 34.58
N ALA A 491 -14.48 18.58 33.46
CA ALA A 491 -15.00 17.23 33.19
C ALA A 491 -14.36 16.15 34.08
N GLY A 492 -13.24 16.44 34.76
CA GLY A 492 -12.61 15.54 35.70
C GLY A 492 -11.20 15.06 35.35
N ALA A 493 -10.57 15.61 34.30
CA ALA A 493 -9.20 15.27 33.94
C ALA A 493 -8.20 15.67 35.03
N THR A 494 -7.23 14.79 35.30
CA THR A 494 -6.11 15.04 36.24
C THR A 494 -4.78 15.23 35.54
N CYS A 495 -4.68 14.85 34.28
CA CYS A 495 -3.49 15.08 33.48
C CYS A 495 -3.86 15.25 31.99
N VAL A 496 -3.01 16.00 31.28
CA VAL A 496 -3.21 16.34 29.86
C VAL A 496 -1.92 16.16 29.07
N ILE A 497 -2.02 15.65 27.85
CA ILE A 497 -0.94 15.61 26.87
C ILE A 497 -1.34 16.39 25.63
N GLN A 498 -0.44 17.25 25.15
CA GLN A 498 -0.60 18.08 23.95
C GLN A 498 0.75 18.41 23.33
N PRO A 499 0.83 18.88 22.08
CA PRO A 499 2.12 19.20 21.45
C PRO A 499 2.83 20.42 22.04
N GLY A 500 2.11 21.42 22.56
CA GLY A 500 2.68 22.75 22.83
C GLY A 500 2.98 23.52 21.55
N GLY A 501 3.70 24.64 21.68
CA GLY A 501 4.08 25.52 20.56
C GLY A 501 3.10 26.67 20.31
N SER A 502 2.16 26.92 21.21
CA SER A 502 1.33 28.13 21.21
C SER A 502 2.10 29.32 21.80
N VAL A 503 1.85 30.51 21.28
CA VAL A 503 2.34 31.75 21.91
C VAL A 503 1.76 31.98 23.31
N ARG A 504 0.74 31.20 23.72
CA ARG A 504 0.08 31.23 25.02
C ARG A 504 0.33 29.97 25.86
N ASP A 505 1.35 29.20 25.56
CA ASP A 505 1.67 27.99 26.34
C ASP A 505 1.86 28.32 27.82
N ASP A 506 2.53 29.43 28.14
CA ASP A 506 2.71 29.87 29.53
C ASP A 506 1.38 30.11 30.28
N GLU A 507 0.35 30.69 29.60
CA GLU A 507 -0.99 30.85 30.15
C GLU A 507 -1.66 29.51 30.44
N VAL A 508 -1.55 28.57 29.49
CA VAL A 508 -2.17 27.23 29.58
C VAL A 508 -1.47 26.39 30.66
N ILE A 509 -0.14 26.47 30.75
CA ILE A 509 0.66 25.79 31.79
C ILE A 509 0.33 26.34 33.15
N ALA A 510 0.23 27.70 33.30
CA ALA A 510 -0.16 28.33 34.54
C ALA A 510 -1.57 27.91 34.99
N ALA A 511 -2.52 27.80 34.06
CA ALA A 511 -3.85 27.25 34.34
C ALA A 511 -3.81 25.79 34.80
N ALA A 512 -2.98 24.95 34.20
CA ALA A 512 -2.78 23.56 34.65
C ALA A 512 -2.23 23.50 36.08
N ASP A 513 -1.27 24.39 36.42
CA ASP A 513 -0.74 24.52 37.79
C ASP A 513 -1.78 25.02 38.78
N GLU A 514 -2.63 26.00 38.40
CA GLU A 514 -3.75 26.51 39.21
C GLU A 514 -4.74 25.38 39.55
N HIS A 515 -5.03 24.52 38.59
CA HIS A 515 -5.91 23.35 38.75
C HIS A 515 -5.22 22.16 39.45
N GLY A 516 -3.90 22.21 39.65
CA GLY A 516 -3.14 21.13 40.27
C GLY A 516 -3.07 19.86 39.43
N ILE A 517 -3.20 19.97 38.09
CA ILE A 517 -3.08 18.84 37.15
C ILE A 517 -1.68 18.76 36.55
N ALA A 518 -1.34 17.60 36.00
CA ALA A 518 -0.09 17.41 35.25
C ALA A 518 -0.30 17.73 33.77
N MET A 519 0.68 18.39 33.15
CA MET A 519 0.71 18.60 31.71
C MET A 519 2.01 18.11 31.09
N VAL A 520 1.86 17.38 29.97
CA VAL A 520 2.95 16.80 29.20
C VAL A 520 2.92 17.37 27.79
N LEU A 521 4.08 17.79 27.28
CA LEU A 521 4.23 18.26 25.90
C LEU A 521 4.95 17.21 25.06
N THR A 522 4.45 17.01 23.82
CA THR A 522 5.03 16.07 22.86
C THR A 522 5.95 16.75 21.85
N GLY A 523 5.86 18.07 21.66
CA GLY A 523 6.57 18.80 20.63
C GLY A 523 6.14 18.51 19.19
N THR A 524 5.17 17.62 19.00
CA THR A 524 4.67 17.18 17.69
C THR A 524 3.15 17.09 17.72
N ARG A 525 2.47 17.61 16.70
CA ARG A 525 1.02 17.49 16.54
C ARG A 525 0.67 16.38 15.53
N HIS A 526 -0.55 15.86 15.64
CA HIS A 526 -1.11 14.86 14.72
C HIS A 526 -2.47 15.32 14.19
N PHE A 527 -2.50 16.18 13.18
CA PHE A 527 -3.75 16.54 12.53
C PHE A 527 -4.17 15.44 11.54
N ARG A 528 -5.46 15.09 11.59
CA ARG A 528 -6.11 14.18 10.64
C ARG A 528 -7.44 14.78 10.19
N HIS A 529 -7.57 15.08 8.90
CA HIS A 529 -8.76 15.66 8.29
C HIS A 529 -9.49 14.71 7.33
#